data_e1e2d920b174704e4fd717912412733e
#
_entry.id   e1e2d920b174704e4fd717912412733e
#
_cell.length_a   1.000
_cell.length_b   1.000
_cell.length_c   1.000
_cell.angle_alpha   90.00
_cell.angle_beta   90.00
_cell.angle_gamma   90.00
#
_symmetry.space_group_name_H-M   'P 1'
#
loop_
_entity.id
_entity.type
_entity.pdbx_description
1 polymer ?
#
loop_
_entity_poly.entity_id
_entity_poly.type
_entity_poly.pdbx_seq_one_letter_code
_entity_poly.pdbx_strand_id
1 'polypeptide(L)'
;MKTLALCCLTLRLSLLLWVSAAAAPAQSPASPAPSDPVAVLKYSWVKERINWEGDPFGGPVENFEDMRRRQADQRRVERARAGGNTAEAAKVEREMRSEQVIKSRAPAAPRYAFHYKISVRNAGQKAIKELDWDYVFFDATTGQELGRREFTGVEKIGPGKSKELSFMTSSPPVRRISVQSLDKNEREGLREQVVLVRVLYEDGTVWRQR
;
A
#
# COMPACT_ATOMS: atom_id res chain seq x y z
N MET A 1 33.13 85.16 47.65
CA MET A 1 32.61 86.37 46.98
C MET A 1 31.51 85.96 46.03
N LYS A 2 30.33 86.53 46.26
CA LYS A 2 29.26 86.88 45.32
C LYS A 2 28.70 85.72 44.45
N THR A 3 27.52 85.26 44.75
CA THR A 3 26.15 85.66 44.30
C THR A 3 25.84 85.28 42.84
N LEU A 4 24.85 84.54 42.54
CA LEU A 4 23.51 84.97 42.28
C LEU A 4 22.60 83.80 41.88
N ALA A 5 21.41 83.83 42.38
CA ALA A 5 20.29 83.02 42.04
C ALA A 5 19.76 83.32 40.63
N LEU A 6 19.23 82.38 39.97
CA LEU A 6 18.14 82.67 39.01
C LEU A 6 17.19 81.45 38.93
N CYS A 7 16.02 81.81 39.30
CA CYS A 7 14.77 81.03 39.25
C CYS A 7 14.38 80.84 37.80
N CYS A 8 14.09 79.61 37.40
CA CYS A 8 13.35 79.38 36.15
C CYS A 8 12.32 78.32 36.36
N LEU A 9 11.16 78.74 36.25
CA LEU A 9 9.85 78.20 36.22
C LEU A 9 9.75 77.08 35.17
N THR A 10 9.63 75.82 35.57
CA THR A 10 9.38 74.68 34.64
C THR A 10 7.92 74.38 34.62
N LEU A 11 7.29 74.77 33.53
CA LEU A 11 5.95 74.47 33.12
C LEU A 11 5.85 72.91 32.89
N ARG A 12 5.11 72.20 33.78
CA ARG A 12 4.82 70.77 33.59
C ARG A 12 3.66 70.63 32.59
N LEU A 13 3.97 70.30 31.35
CA LEU A 13 2.98 69.90 30.34
C LEU A 13 2.74 68.41 30.54
N SER A 14 1.64 68.04 31.20
CA SER A 14 1.20 66.68 31.40
C SER A 14 0.51 66.20 30.10
N LEU A 15 1.25 65.45 29.27
CA LEU A 15 0.70 64.77 28.10
C LEU A 15 0.04 63.50 28.55
N LEU A 16 -1.27 63.44 28.65
CA LEU A 16 -2.08 62.25 28.88
C LEU A 16 -2.07 61.41 27.59
N LEU A 17 -1.22 60.40 27.56
CA LEU A 17 -1.27 59.33 26.57
C LEU A 17 -2.44 58.41 26.88
N TRP A 18 -3.50 58.51 26.14
CA TRP A 18 -4.57 57.53 26.11
C TRP A 18 -4.05 56.30 25.33
N VAL A 19 -3.67 55.23 26.07
CA VAL A 19 -3.38 53.93 25.49
C VAL A 19 -4.73 53.26 25.26
N SER A 20 -5.20 53.28 24.03
CA SER A 20 -6.34 52.49 23.59
C SER A 20 -5.88 51.02 23.56
N ALA A 21 -6.21 50.25 24.57
CA ALA A 21 -6.06 48.80 24.57
C ALA A 21 -7.04 48.22 23.54
N ALA A 22 -6.55 47.95 22.32
CA ALA A 22 -7.28 47.15 21.36
C ALA A 22 -7.40 45.74 21.93
N ALA A 23 -8.59 45.36 22.37
CA ALA A 23 -8.91 44.01 22.73
C ALA A 23 -8.71 43.12 21.49
N ALA A 24 -7.63 42.36 21.47
CA ALA A 24 -7.45 41.30 20.46
C ALA A 24 -8.63 40.31 20.56
N PRO A 25 -9.28 39.96 19.43
CA PRO A 25 -10.32 38.96 19.47
C PRO A 25 -9.72 37.67 20.06
N ALA A 26 -10.32 37.15 21.12
CA ALA A 26 -9.99 35.86 21.69
C ALA A 26 -10.15 34.84 20.58
N GLN A 27 -9.04 34.30 20.08
CA GLN A 27 -9.04 33.16 19.18
C GLN A 27 -9.67 32.03 19.96
N SER A 28 -10.90 31.64 19.58
CA SER A 28 -11.50 30.42 20.05
C SER A 28 -10.50 29.30 19.83
N PRO A 29 -10.25 28.43 20.84
CA PRO A 29 -9.34 27.31 20.66
C PRO A 29 -9.85 26.51 19.46
N ALA A 30 -9.01 26.39 18.44
CA ALA A 30 -9.30 25.58 17.28
C ALA A 30 -9.71 24.20 17.80
N SER A 31 -10.91 23.77 17.43
CA SER A 31 -11.41 22.43 17.76
C SER A 31 -10.31 21.45 17.34
N PRO A 32 -9.83 20.59 18.24
CA PRO A 32 -8.77 19.65 17.88
C PRO A 32 -9.25 18.90 16.63
N ALA A 33 -8.41 18.87 15.61
CA ALA A 33 -8.68 18.10 14.40
C ALA A 33 -9.06 16.66 14.85
N PRO A 34 -10.09 16.06 14.26
CA PRO A 34 -10.52 14.73 14.67
C PRO A 34 -9.31 13.79 14.59
N SER A 35 -8.82 13.37 15.76
CA SER A 35 -7.73 12.41 15.84
C SER A 35 -8.16 11.14 15.11
N ASP A 36 -7.28 10.59 14.29
CA ASP A 36 -7.55 9.34 13.60
C ASP A 36 -7.99 8.28 14.62
N PRO A 37 -9.12 7.60 14.38
CA PRO A 37 -9.66 6.62 15.32
C PRO A 37 -8.77 5.38 15.47
N VAL A 38 -7.81 5.23 14.58
CA VAL A 38 -6.86 4.12 14.54
C VAL A 38 -5.45 4.65 14.42
N ALA A 39 -4.58 4.23 15.34
CA ALA A 39 -3.15 4.52 15.26
C ALA A 39 -2.43 3.36 14.56
N VAL A 40 -1.70 3.64 13.50
CA VAL A 40 -0.79 2.70 12.85
C VAL A 40 0.50 2.66 13.66
N LEU A 41 0.81 1.50 14.26
CA LEU A 41 1.99 1.31 15.12
C LEU A 41 3.21 0.85 14.32
N LYS A 42 3.00 -0.07 13.39
CA LYS A 42 4.05 -0.65 12.56
C LYS A 42 3.45 -1.17 11.26
N TYR A 43 4.22 -1.11 10.20
CA TYR A 43 3.90 -1.77 8.94
C TYR A 43 5.17 -2.30 8.29
N SER A 44 5.03 -3.33 7.48
CA SER A 44 6.12 -3.94 6.73
C SER A 44 5.57 -4.79 5.60
N TRP A 45 6.40 -5.04 4.61
CA TRP A 45 6.15 -6.09 3.64
C TRP A 45 7.40 -6.94 3.43
N VAL A 46 7.18 -8.18 2.99
CA VAL A 46 8.25 -9.14 2.71
C VAL A 46 7.94 -9.84 1.40
N LYS A 47 8.96 -10.01 0.57
CA LYS A 47 8.90 -10.84 -0.62
C LYS A 47 9.40 -12.23 -0.27
N GLU A 48 8.62 -13.23 -0.59
CA GLU A 48 8.94 -14.62 -0.37
C GLU A 48 8.91 -15.39 -1.69
N ARG A 49 9.93 -16.19 -1.93
CA ARG A 49 9.93 -17.11 -3.07
C ARG A 49 9.04 -18.30 -2.74
N ILE A 50 8.04 -18.54 -3.59
CA ILE A 50 7.13 -19.64 -3.43
C ILE A 50 7.74 -20.87 -4.10
N ASN A 51 7.84 -21.97 -3.34
CA ASN A 51 8.16 -23.27 -3.90
C ASN A 51 6.90 -23.83 -4.56
N TRP A 52 7.10 -24.55 -5.66
CA TRP A 52 6.02 -25.20 -6.44
C TRP A 52 5.01 -25.97 -5.58
N GLU A 53 5.48 -26.73 -4.59
CA GLU A 53 4.65 -27.57 -3.73
C GLU A 53 3.78 -26.82 -2.74
N GLY A 54 4.10 -25.57 -2.46
CA GLY A 54 3.39 -24.71 -1.51
C GLY A 54 2.77 -23.46 -2.12
N ASP A 55 2.51 -23.46 -3.45
CA ASP A 55 1.97 -22.30 -4.13
C ASP A 55 0.49 -22.02 -3.74
N PRO A 56 0.22 -21.00 -2.90
CA PRO A 56 -1.13 -20.68 -2.47
C PRO A 56 -1.99 -20.04 -3.58
N PHE A 57 -1.39 -19.65 -4.70
CA PHE A 57 -2.08 -19.04 -5.83
C PHE A 57 -2.43 -20.00 -6.96
N GLY A 58 -2.23 -21.31 -6.71
CA GLY A 58 -2.54 -22.38 -7.67
C GLY A 58 -1.40 -22.69 -8.63
N GLY A 59 -1.51 -23.86 -9.27
CA GLY A 59 -0.50 -24.48 -10.12
C GLY A 59 0.05 -23.60 -11.25
N PRO A 60 0.88 -24.20 -12.14
CA PRO A 60 1.48 -23.47 -13.23
C PRO A 60 0.39 -22.83 -14.09
N VAL A 61 0.37 -21.51 -14.09
CA VAL A 61 -0.45 -20.78 -15.03
C VAL A 61 0.16 -20.98 -16.40
N GLU A 62 -0.52 -21.79 -17.22
CA GLU A 62 -0.14 -21.92 -18.62
C GLU A 62 -0.26 -20.52 -19.29
N ASN A 63 0.77 -20.11 -20.00
CA ASN A 63 0.73 -18.86 -20.77
C ASN A 63 -0.42 -18.95 -21.78
N PHE A 64 -1.13 -17.82 -21.95
CA PHE A 64 -2.27 -17.73 -22.89
C PHE A 64 -1.88 -18.16 -24.33
N GLU A 65 -0.67 -17.82 -24.78
CA GLU A 65 -0.16 -18.25 -26.07
C GLU A 65 0.05 -19.77 -26.16
N ASP A 66 0.57 -20.38 -25.10
CA ASP A 66 0.75 -21.84 -25.01
C ASP A 66 -0.59 -22.55 -25.01
N MET A 67 -1.57 -22.04 -24.28
CA MET A 67 -2.93 -22.56 -24.29
C MET A 67 -3.57 -22.49 -25.68
N ARG A 68 -3.42 -21.36 -26.40
CA ARG A 68 -3.92 -21.21 -27.76
C ARG A 68 -3.24 -22.19 -28.72
N ARG A 69 -1.93 -22.36 -28.61
CA ARG A 69 -1.15 -23.30 -29.44
C ARG A 69 -1.65 -24.72 -29.20
N ARG A 70 -1.74 -25.14 -27.94
CA ARG A 70 -2.25 -26.48 -27.59
C ARG A 70 -3.65 -26.74 -28.14
N GLN A 71 -4.56 -25.76 -28.06
CA GLN A 71 -5.89 -25.87 -28.64
C GLN A 71 -5.85 -25.99 -30.18
N ALA A 72 -4.94 -25.27 -30.83
CA ALA A 72 -4.77 -25.35 -32.27
C ALA A 72 -4.25 -26.75 -32.70
N ASP A 73 -3.28 -27.28 -31.97
CA ASP A 73 -2.72 -28.62 -32.22
C ASP A 73 -3.74 -29.72 -31.97
N GLN A 74 -4.55 -29.61 -30.91
CA GLN A 74 -5.67 -30.55 -30.67
C GLN A 74 -6.65 -30.55 -31.85
N ARG A 75 -7.07 -29.36 -32.31
CA ARG A 75 -7.95 -29.26 -33.49
C ARG A 75 -7.30 -29.82 -34.76
N ARG A 76 -5.97 -29.74 -34.90
CA ARG A 76 -5.23 -30.32 -36.02
C ARG A 76 -5.25 -31.84 -35.95
N VAL A 77 -5.03 -32.44 -34.78
CA VAL A 77 -5.15 -33.86 -34.53
C VAL A 77 -6.55 -34.36 -34.86
N GLU A 78 -7.59 -33.70 -34.35
CA GLU A 78 -8.99 -34.06 -34.61
C GLU A 78 -9.33 -34.02 -36.10
N ARG A 79 -8.92 -33.00 -36.82
CA ARG A 79 -9.14 -32.87 -38.28
C ARG A 79 -8.40 -33.98 -39.06
N ALA A 80 -7.14 -34.28 -38.68
CA ALA A 80 -6.37 -35.34 -39.30
C ALA A 80 -7.02 -36.71 -39.09
N ARG A 81 -7.52 -36.98 -37.89
CA ARG A 81 -8.27 -38.21 -37.58
C ARG A 81 -9.57 -38.30 -38.36
N ALA A 82 -10.35 -37.25 -38.39
CA ALA A 82 -11.61 -37.18 -39.15
C ALA A 82 -11.39 -37.39 -40.65
N GLY A 83 -10.28 -36.90 -41.17
CA GLY A 83 -9.87 -37.08 -42.60
C GLY A 83 -9.17 -38.40 -42.87
N GLY A 84 -9.07 -39.32 -41.90
CA GLY A 84 -8.40 -40.64 -42.09
C GLY A 84 -6.88 -40.59 -42.12
N ASN A 85 -6.26 -39.40 -41.90
CA ASN A 85 -4.81 -39.23 -41.92
C ASN A 85 -4.19 -39.52 -40.57
N THR A 86 -4.11 -40.80 -40.22
CA THR A 86 -3.58 -41.26 -38.94
C THR A 86 -2.09 -40.96 -38.75
N ALA A 87 -1.32 -40.89 -39.84
CA ALA A 87 0.11 -40.57 -39.79
C ALA A 87 0.36 -39.15 -39.35
N GLU A 88 -0.41 -38.18 -39.87
CA GLU A 88 -0.33 -36.77 -39.50
C GLU A 88 -0.81 -36.57 -38.02
N ALA A 89 -1.91 -37.23 -37.62
CA ALA A 89 -2.37 -37.18 -36.27
C ALA A 89 -1.29 -37.68 -35.28
N ALA A 90 -0.68 -38.83 -35.56
CA ALA A 90 0.39 -39.39 -34.73
C ALA A 90 1.65 -38.51 -34.69
N LYS A 91 1.94 -37.80 -35.79
CA LYS A 91 3.06 -36.86 -35.84
C LYS A 91 2.80 -35.67 -34.88
N VAL A 92 1.67 -34.99 -35.01
CA VAL A 92 1.31 -33.85 -34.15
C VAL A 92 1.25 -34.25 -32.68
N GLU A 93 0.68 -35.41 -32.35
CA GLU A 93 0.66 -35.91 -30.98
C GLU A 93 2.06 -36.16 -30.40
N ARG A 94 3.00 -36.66 -31.21
CA ARG A 94 4.40 -36.80 -30.78
C ARG A 94 5.07 -35.46 -30.54
N GLU A 95 4.81 -34.47 -31.40
CA GLU A 95 5.30 -33.09 -31.23
C GLU A 95 4.76 -32.49 -29.95
N MET A 96 3.45 -32.53 -29.69
CA MET A 96 2.82 -32.09 -28.44
C MET A 96 3.42 -32.74 -27.21
N ARG A 97 3.63 -34.08 -27.25
CA ARG A 97 4.23 -34.82 -26.14
C ARG A 97 5.68 -34.43 -25.89
N SER A 98 6.48 -34.26 -26.96
CA SER A 98 7.87 -33.83 -26.83
C SER A 98 7.98 -32.42 -26.25
N GLU A 99 7.11 -31.50 -26.68
CA GLU A 99 7.04 -30.14 -26.12
C GLU A 99 6.66 -30.16 -24.63
N GLN A 100 5.69 -30.96 -24.26
CA GLN A 100 5.31 -31.13 -22.85
C GLN A 100 6.45 -31.68 -21.98
N VAL A 101 7.22 -32.64 -22.48
CA VAL A 101 8.40 -33.16 -21.79
C VAL A 101 9.49 -32.11 -21.66
N ILE A 102 9.75 -31.31 -22.70
CA ILE A 102 10.72 -30.21 -22.63
C ILE A 102 10.27 -29.17 -21.62
N LYS A 103 8.99 -28.75 -21.66
CA LYS A 103 8.43 -27.78 -20.68
C LYS A 103 8.48 -28.30 -19.26
N SER A 104 8.22 -29.58 -19.02
CA SER A 104 8.31 -30.16 -17.67
C SER A 104 9.73 -30.26 -17.13
N ARG A 105 10.75 -30.24 -18.00
CA ARG A 105 12.16 -30.24 -17.63
C ARG A 105 12.74 -28.83 -17.47
N ALA A 106 12.11 -27.82 -18.08
CA ALA A 106 12.53 -26.44 -17.89
C ALA A 106 12.29 -26.02 -16.45
N PRO A 107 13.28 -25.40 -15.76
CA PRO A 107 13.05 -24.87 -14.44
C PRO A 107 11.93 -23.86 -14.51
N ALA A 108 10.89 -24.06 -13.71
CA ALA A 108 9.80 -23.12 -13.60
C ALA A 108 10.35 -21.75 -13.18
N ALA A 109 9.88 -20.70 -13.83
CA ALA A 109 10.25 -19.34 -13.42
C ALA A 109 9.91 -19.14 -11.93
N PRO A 110 10.81 -18.52 -11.15
CA PRO A 110 10.57 -18.32 -9.73
C PRO A 110 9.32 -17.46 -9.54
N ARG A 111 8.41 -17.91 -8.69
CA ARG A 111 7.20 -17.20 -8.32
C ARG A 111 7.40 -16.59 -6.95
N TYR A 112 6.76 -15.45 -6.71
CA TYR A 112 6.90 -14.72 -5.47
C TYR A 112 5.54 -14.39 -4.89
N ALA A 113 5.44 -14.45 -3.56
CA ALA A 113 4.39 -13.86 -2.77
C ALA A 113 4.91 -12.60 -2.07
N PHE A 114 4.03 -11.65 -1.90
CA PHE A 114 4.29 -10.42 -1.16
C PHE A 114 3.37 -10.39 0.05
N HIS A 115 3.97 -10.49 1.23
CA HIS A 115 3.27 -10.48 2.51
C HIS A 115 3.30 -9.07 3.07
N TYR A 116 2.13 -8.47 3.28
CA TYR A 116 1.95 -7.17 3.89
C TYR A 116 1.44 -7.33 5.30
N LYS A 117 2.04 -6.63 6.24
CA LYS A 117 1.66 -6.63 7.64
C LYS A 117 1.47 -5.21 8.14
N ILE A 118 0.40 -4.99 8.90
CA ILE A 118 0.14 -3.75 9.59
C ILE A 118 -0.25 -4.07 11.04
N SER A 119 0.36 -3.39 11.99
CA SER A 119 -0.04 -3.41 13.38
C SER A 119 -0.77 -2.12 13.69
N VAL A 120 -2.01 -2.22 14.13
CA VAL A 120 -2.88 -1.09 14.41
C VAL A 120 -3.38 -1.13 15.85
N ARG A 121 -3.65 0.03 16.42
CA ARG A 121 -4.32 0.20 17.69
C ARG A 121 -5.60 0.99 17.50
N ASN A 122 -6.70 0.47 18.01
CA ASN A 122 -7.94 1.22 18.10
C ASN A 122 -7.80 2.30 19.17
N ALA A 123 -7.65 3.55 18.75
CA ALA A 123 -7.56 4.69 19.64
C ALA A 123 -8.93 5.27 20.03
N GLY A 124 -10.01 4.81 19.37
CA GLY A 124 -11.38 5.23 19.60
C GLY A 124 -12.05 4.45 20.73
N GLN A 125 -13.32 4.79 20.97
CA GLN A 125 -14.15 4.17 22.01
C GLN A 125 -15.09 3.10 21.47
N LYS A 126 -15.21 2.94 20.14
CA LYS A 126 -16.07 1.96 19.49
C LYS A 126 -15.25 0.78 19.00
N ALA A 127 -15.82 -0.41 19.07
CA ALA A 127 -15.17 -1.60 18.51
C ALA A 127 -15.19 -1.54 16.97
N ILE A 128 -14.03 -1.75 16.37
CA ILE A 128 -13.86 -1.82 14.92
C ILE A 128 -14.30 -3.20 14.47
N LYS A 129 -15.04 -3.27 13.35
CA LYS A 129 -15.48 -4.48 12.67
C LYS A 129 -14.65 -4.72 11.40
N GLU A 130 -14.37 -3.65 10.65
CA GLU A 130 -13.67 -3.71 9.38
C GLU A 130 -12.78 -2.47 9.21
N LEU A 131 -11.62 -2.65 8.62
CA LEU A 131 -10.63 -1.61 8.37
C LEU A 131 -10.13 -1.69 6.94
N ASP A 132 -10.31 -0.60 6.17
CA ASP A 132 -9.70 -0.45 4.86
C ASP A 132 -8.47 0.45 4.97
N TRP A 133 -7.41 0.03 4.32
CA TRP A 133 -6.16 0.76 4.32
C TRP A 133 -5.37 0.51 3.04
N ASP A 134 -4.57 1.49 2.67
CA ASP A 134 -3.68 1.45 1.52
C ASP A 134 -2.24 1.38 1.96
N TYR A 135 -1.48 0.54 1.29
CA TYR A 135 -0.03 0.55 1.35
C TYR A 135 0.51 1.24 0.11
N VAL A 136 1.11 2.41 0.29
CA VAL A 136 1.52 3.29 -0.80
C VAL A 136 3.04 3.35 -0.88
N PHE A 137 3.56 3.23 -2.08
CA PHE A 137 4.97 3.30 -2.40
C PHE A 137 5.27 4.56 -3.19
N PHE A 138 6.25 5.32 -2.72
CA PHE A 138 6.72 6.53 -3.38
C PHE A 138 8.18 6.37 -3.76
N ASP A 139 8.57 7.02 -4.84
CA ASP A 139 9.97 7.27 -5.14
C ASP A 139 10.57 8.17 -4.04
N ALA A 140 11.64 7.70 -3.40
CA ALA A 140 12.25 8.42 -2.28
C ALA A 140 12.88 9.75 -2.71
N THR A 141 13.27 9.89 -3.98
CA THR A 141 13.92 11.06 -4.53
C THR A 141 12.92 12.11 -5.01
N THR A 142 11.93 11.66 -5.79
CA THR A 142 10.96 12.56 -6.44
C THR A 142 9.68 12.74 -5.63
N GLY A 143 9.38 11.82 -4.70
CA GLY A 143 8.12 11.80 -3.96
C GLY A 143 6.92 11.35 -4.79
N GLN A 144 7.14 10.92 -6.04
CA GLN A 144 6.07 10.44 -6.90
C GLN A 144 5.52 9.08 -6.41
N GLU A 145 4.21 8.91 -6.43
CA GLU A 145 3.58 7.61 -6.15
C GLU A 145 3.91 6.62 -7.27
N LEU A 146 4.53 5.50 -6.90
CA LEU A 146 4.94 4.43 -7.81
C LEU A 146 3.95 3.27 -7.82
N GLY A 147 3.24 3.07 -6.72
CA GLY A 147 2.26 2.01 -6.60
C GLY A 147 1.45 2.07 -5.32
N ARG A 148 0.27 1.45 -5.37
CA ARG A 148 -0.67 1.38 -4.26
C ARG A 148 -1.24 -0.03 -4.16
N ARG A 149 -1.42 -0.52 -2.94
CA ARG A 149 -2.08 -1.78 -2.62
C ARG A 149 -3.18 -1.52 -1.62
N GLU A 150 -4.39 -1.85 -1.98
CA GLU A 150 -5.60 -1.65 -1.19
C GLU A 150 -5.92 -2.95 -0.47
N PHE A 151 -6.23 -2.86 0.82
CA PHE A 151 -6.54 -4.01 1.66
C PHE A 151 -7.77 -3.72 2.52
N THR A 152 -8.56 -4.77 2.74
CA THR A 152 -9.68 -4.77 3.68
C THR A 152 -9.44 -5.84 4.74
N GLY A 153 -9.33 -5.44 5.99
CA GLY A 153 -9.22 -6.34 7.14
C GLY A 153 -10.55 -6.46 7.85
N VAL A 154 -11.14 -7.67 7.85
CA VAL A 154 -12.37 -7.98 8.58
C VAL A 154 -12.00 -8.61 9.91
N GLU A 155 -11.65 -7.76 10.87
CA GLU A 155 -11.14 -8.18 12.17
C GLU A 155 -11.66 -7.30 13.29
N LYS A 156 -12.22 -7.94 14.33
CA LYS A 156 -12.70 -7.21 15.52
C LYS A 156 -11.54 -6.66 16.32
N ILE A 157 -11.52 -5.34 16.52
CA ILE A 157 -10.54 -4.65 17.37
C ILE A 157 -11.28 -3.78 18.39
N GLY A 158 -11.29 -4.23 19.63
CA GLY A 158 -11.93 -3.50 20.73
C GLY A 158 -11.23 -2.18 21.05
N PRO A 159 -11.89 -1.26 21.76
CA PRO A 159 -11.31 0.00 22.21
C PRO A 159 -9.99 -0.18 22.95
N GLY A 160 -8.98 0.62 22.63
CA GLY A 160 -7.66 0.57 23.22
C GLY A 160 -6.83 -0.67 22.90
N LYS A 161 -7.36 -1.63 22.15
CA LYS A 161 -6.65 -2.87 21.77
C LYS A 161 -5.84 -2.68 20.49
N SER A 162 -4.76 -3.46 20.40
CA SER A 162 -3.93 -3.55 19.20
C SER A 162 -4.12 -4.90 18.52
N LYS A 163 -3.97 -4.91 17.18
CA LYS A 163 -4.01 -6.14 16.38
C LYS A 163 -3.06 -6.04 15.20
N GLU A 164 -2.46 -7.17 14.84
CA GLU A 164 -1.71 -7.31 13.58
C GLU A 164 -2.63 -7.92 12.52
N LEU A 165 -2.67 -7.27 11.35
CA LEU A 165 -3.35 -7.73 10.16
C LEU A 165 -2.29 -8.12 9.14
N SER A 166 -2.49 -9.26 8.47
CA SER A 166 -1.55 -9.78 7.48
C SER A 166 -2.28 -10.18 6.21
N PHE A 167 -1.72 -9.78 5.08
CA PHE A 167 -2.27 -10.03 3.75
C PHE A 167 -1.19 -10.53 2.82
N MET A 168 -1.57 -11.38 1.89
CA MET A 168 -0.68 -11.97 0.91
C MET A 168 -1.22 -11.76 -0.49
N THR A 169 -0.35 -11.39 -1.42
CA THR A 169 -0.68 -11.22 -2.84
C THR A 169 0.47 -11.71 -3.73
N SER A 170 0.17 -12.09 -4.96
CA SER A 170 1.18 -12.38 -5.98
C SER A 170 1.65 -11.12 -6.73
N SER A 171 0.98 -9.99 -6.53
CA SER A 171 1.30 -8.76 -7.23
C SER A 171 2.45 -8.01 -6.54
N PRO A 172 3.49 -7.60 -7.27
CA PRO A 172 4.61 -6.84 -6.70
C PRO A 172 4.17 -5.46 -6.22
N PRO A 173 4.90 -4.84 -5.27
CA PRO A 173 4.60 -3.51 -4.73
C PRO A 173 4.42 -2.44 -5.80
N VAL A 174 5.31 -2.41 -6.77
CA VAL A 174 5.31 -1.46 -7.90
C VAL A 174 5.33 -2.21 -9.22
N ARG A 175 4.72 -1.63 -10.27
CA ARG A 175 4.63 -2.29 -11.59
C ARG A 175 5.96 -2.38 -12.34
N ARG A 176 6.90 -1.48 -12.05
CA ARG A 176 8.24 -1.46 -12.67
C ARG A 176 9.26 -1.88 -11.62
N ILE A 177 9.47 -3.17 -11.49
CA ILE A 177 10.68 -3.69 -10.88
C ILE A 177 11.53 -4.17 -12.05
N SER A 178 12.71 -3.59 -12.23
CA SER A 178 13.71 -4.16 -13.13
C SER A 178 14.04 -5.56 -12.62
N VAL A 179 13.98 -6.56 -13.50
CA VAL A 179 14.33 -7.95 -13.14
C VAL A 179 15.77 -8.05 -12.63
N GLN A 180 16.61 -7.07 -12.99
CA GLN A 180 18.01 -6.95 -12.58
C GLN A 180 18.19 -6.31 -11.20
N SER A 181 17.19 -5.60 -10.66
CA SER A 181 17.23 -4.97 -9.33
C SER A 181 16.57 -5.84 -8.24
N LEU A 182 16.35 -7.12 -8.53
CA LEU A 182 15.74 -8.08 -7.59
C LEU A 182 16.70 -8.56 -6.49
N ASP A 183 17.89 -8.03 -6.43
CA ASP A 183 18.84 -8.25 -5.36
C ASP A 183 18.48 -7.44 -4.10
N LYS A 184 19.11 -7.77 -2.99
CA LYS A 184 18.82 -7.40 -1.59
C LYS A 184 18.48 -5.93 -1.29
N ASN A 185 18.55 -5.04 -2.27
CA ASN A 185 18.38 -3.58 -2.14
C ASN A 185 17.08 -3.06 -2.77
N GLU A 186 16.08 -3.91 -3.01
CA GLU A 186 14.79 -3.49 -3.62
C GLU A 186 14.06 -2.37 -2.85
N ARG A 187 14.43 -2.14 -1.61
CA ARG A 187 13.89 -1.05 -0.77
C ARG A 187 14.66 0.26 -0.89
N GLU A 188 15.88 0.22 -1.45
CA GLU A 188 16.63 1.44 -1.72
C GLU A 188 15.90 2.25 -2.78
N GLY A 189 15.56 3.48 -2.43
CA GLY A 189 14.80 4.36 -3.31
C GLY A 189 13.28 4.31 -3.16
N LEU A 190 12.72 3.45 -2.29
CA LEU A 190 11.30 3.44 -1.98
C LEU A 190 11.03 4.07 -0.61
N ARG A 191 10.10 5.02 -0.57
CA ARG A 191 9.46 5.48 0.66
C ARG A 191 8.10 4.85 0.77
N GLU A 192 7.82 4.27 1.92
CA GLU A 192 6.60 3.53 2.20
C GLU A 192 5.68 4.35 3.12
N GLN A 193 4.39 4.25 2.91
CA GLN A 193 3.38 4.86 3.76
C GLN A 193 2.14 3.99 3.82
N VAL A 194 1.53 3.92 5.00
CA VAL A 194 0.19 3.34 5.17
C VAL A 194 -0.81 4.47 5.37
N VAL A 195 -1.92 4.40 4.65
CA VAL A 195 -3.02 5.35 4.68
C VAL A 195 -4.28 4.61 5.08
N LEU A 196 -4.92 5.02 6.17
CA LEU A 196 -6.21 4.49 6.58
C LEU A 196 -7.29 5.13 5.71
N VAL A 197 -8.13 4.33 5.08
CA VAL A 197 -9.16 4.81 4.15
C VAL A 197 -10.52 4.84 4.81
N ARG A 198 -10.91 3.75 5.47
CA ARG A 198 -12.24 3.59 6.06
C ARG A 198 -12.16 2.72 7.32
N VAL A 199 -12.96 3.06 8.31
CA VAL A 199 -13.20 2.22 9.50
C VAL A 199 -14.69 2.01 9.65
N LEU A 200 -15.12 0.76 9.62
CA LEU A 200 -16.47 0.34 9.94
C LEU A 200 -16.52 -0.17 11.37
N TYR A 201 -17.38 0.39 12.18
CA TYR A 201 -17.57 -0.04 13.57
C TYR A 201 -18.68 -1.09 13.71
N GLU A 202 -18.71 -1.80 14.83
CA GLU A 202 -19.74 -2.80 15.12
C GLU A 202 -21.16 -2.22 15.19
N ASP A 203 -21.29 -0.95 15.58
CA ASP A 203 -22.58 -0.25 15.61
C ASP A 203 -23.06 0.24 14.22
N GLY A 204 -22.34 -0.11 13.15
CA GLY A 204 -22.65 0.28 11.78
C GLY A 204 -22.19 1.69 11.39
N THR A 205 -21.64 2.48 12.31
CA THR A 205 -21.07 3.79 11.96
C THR A 205 -19.79 3.65 11.17
N VAL A 206 -19.52 4.62 10.29
CA VAL A 206 -18.36 4.61 9.39
C VAL A 206 -17.56 5.89 9.59
N TRP A 207 -16.26 5.74 9.78
CA TRP A 207 -15.30 6.83 9.64
C TRP A 207 -14.59 6.69 8.29
N ARG A 208 -14.29 7.81 7.65
CA ARG A 208 -13.47 7.87 6.42
C ARG A 208 -12.45 8.98 6.54
N GLN A 209 -11.27 8.75 6.00
CA GLN A 209 -10.28 9.79 5.83
C GLN A 209 -10.83 10.84 4.85
N ARG A 210 -10.65 12.10 5.20
CA ARG A 210 -11.05 13.26 4.38
C ARG A 210 -9.91 13.72 3.49
#